data_ba7dbb8af6819de799891fa6d92558e3
#
_entry.id   ba7dbb8af6819de799891fa6d92558e3
#
_cell.length_a   1.000
_cell.length_b   1.000
_cell.length_c   1.000
_cell.angle_alpha   90.00
_cell.angle_beta   90.00
_cell.angle_gamma   90.00
#
_symmetry.space_group_name_H-M   'P 1'
#
loop_
_entity.id
_entity.type
_entity.pdbx_description
1 polymer ?
#
loop_
_entity_poly.entity_id
_entity_poly.type
_entity_poly.pdbx_seq_one_letter_code
_entity_poly.pdbx_strand_id
1 'polypeptide(L)'
;MKTKIDYFDYDTLLQPTDWRFAAAVVGLCKYFDYFGIDYKVLCDVEEKPDNYIHGFDGIIYKSEDITEEKYLEFAENYFEKYMTHKNILNILESQEFIEEQIKLVNDLVKSKTVLKGLFDKIKFDGTNKDVFISTIEENRAEIIKNIFKNGNNLYKNYCNERLIFTEDNSTCRLRGYNVDKDRKTSNLGFCFSKESFESNDILEFDFIPFAFSNSDMRETYFVNNNFSVKSLTQTNYAFSNQLSSTENKDDKNKLMLVLQNSKDYISYDVEIISKSQDKAYYETFFVRLERLKKLRELSGKSLNFVKKINDDYWFNLEKEVYMRCLNNVLLDDVILMMLKFYFDDNAVKGYIKSRTDMLIDINVSWKGNEIMDEIKSAKSCGFLTSKKLIEMKSSNKINSYKQKIISALCAHDYDRAKEIILSLSAYVGMEFSFFYTFLENAEENKDLAFAFASALIEVSSKNN
;
A
#
# COMPACT_ATOMS: atom_id res chain seq x y z
N MET A 1 14.79 -9.36 18.11
CA MET A 1 16.14 -9.69 18.60
C MET A 1 16.31 -11.18 18.66
N LYS A 2 17.46 -11.72 18.29
CA LYS A 2 17.83 -13.15 18.40
C LYS A 2 18.66 -13.37 19.65
N THR A 3 18.31 -14.40 20.44
CA THR A 3 19.01 -14.76 21.68
C THR A 3 19.21 -16.27 21.71
N LYS A 4 20.42 -16.71 22.07
CA LYS A 4 20.66 -18.13 22.37
C LYS A 4 20.06 -18.44 23.74
N ILE A 5 19.35 -19.56 23.82
CA ILE A 5 18.68 -20.03 25.04
C ILE A 5 19.04 -21.51 25.28
N ASP A 6 18.85 -21.93 26.48
CA ASP A 6 18.83 -23.36 26.88
C ASP A 6 17.45 -23.62 27.48
N TYR A 7 16.52 -24.08 26.65
CA TYR A 7 15.13 -24.24 27.04
C TYR A 7 14.56 -25.55 26.48
N PHE A 8 14.59 -26.62 27.26
CA PHE A 8 14.21 -27.97 26.84
C PHE A 8 14.97 -28.37 25.56
N ASP A 9 14.22 -28.60 24.47
CA ASP A 9 14.78 -28.99 23.18
C ASP A 9 15.10 -27.81 22.26
N TYR A 10 14.90 -26.55 22.69
CA TYR A 10 15.08 -25.35 21.86
C TYR A 10 16.34 -24.59 22.27
N ASP A 11 17.06 -24.08 21.27
CA ASP A 11 18.33 -23.35 21.45
C ASP A 11 18.26 -21.87 21.07
N THR A 12 17.18 -21.46 20.41
CA THR A 12 17.08 -20.10 19.85
C THR A 12 15.73 -19.46 20.17
N LEU A 13 15.79 -18.21 20.65
CA LEU A 13 14.65 -17.31 20.82
C LEU A 13 14.77 -16.17 19.82
N LEU A 14 13.71 -15.91 19.04
CA LEU A 14 13.60 -14.75 18.14
C LEU A 14 12.40 -13.91 18.53
N GLN A 15 12.65 -12.66 18.93
CA GLN A 15 11.61 -11.70 19.35
C GLN A 15 11.46 -10.56 18.33
N PRO A 16 10.23 -10.18 17.95
CA PRO A 16 9.94 -9.14 16.96
C PRO A 16 10.12 -7.73 17.55
N THR A 17 11.35 -7.34 17.88
CA THR A 17 11.68 -6.07 18.52
C THR A 17 11.57 -4.87 17.57
N ASP A 18 11.72 -5.08 16.28
CA ASP A 18 11.43 -4.14 15.21
C ASP A 18 10.83 -4.88 14.00
N TRP A 19 10.46 -4.16 12.95
CA TRP A 19 9.80 -4.74 11.80
C TRP A 19 10.64 -5.81 11.07
N ARG A 20 11.99 -5.74 11.11
CA ARG A 20 12.88 -6.72 10.46
C ARG A 20 12.78 -8.06 11.16
N PHE A 21 12.89 -8.04 12.50
CA PHE A 21 12.71 -9.23 13.32
C PHE A 21 11.27 -9.74 13.24
N ALA A 22 10.29 -8.84 13.19
CA ALA A 22 8.89 -9.22 13.03
C ALA A 22 8.64 -9.94 11.69
N ALA A 23 9.20 -9.42 10.60
CA ALA A 23 9.11 -10.05 9.29
C ALA A 23 9.87 -11.39 9.24
N ALA A 24 11.04 -11.47 9.87
CA ALA A 24 11.78 -12.73 9.99
C ALA A 24 10.97 -13.79 10.76
N VAL A 25 10.32 -13.40 11.87
CA VAL A 25 9.43 -14.29 12.65
C VAL A 25 8.29 -14.82 11.77
N VAL A 26 7.60 -13.94 11.02
CA VAL A 26 6.50 -14.37 10.14
C VAL A 26 7.00 -15.30 9.04
N GLY A 27 8.15 -15.00 8.43
CA GLY A 27 8.75 -15.85 7.41
C GLY A 27 9.15 -17.23 7.95
N LEU A 28 9.74 -17.28 9.16
CA LEU A 28 10.09 -18.52 9.83
C LEU A 28 8.87 -19.35 10.23
N CYS A 29 7.82 -18.74 10.78
CA CYS A 29 6.59 -19.45 11.11
C CYS A 29 6.03 -20.15 9.86
N LYS A 30 5.98 -19.46 8.71
CA LYS A 30 5.53 -20.07 7.43
C LYS A 30 6.43 -21.23 7.00
N TYR A 31 7.74 -21.12 7.21
CA TYR A 31 8.69 -22.18 6.90
C TYR A 31 8.50 -23.40 7.81
N PHE A 32 8.38 -23.18 9.12
CA PHE A 32 8.18 -24.27 10.08
C PHE A 32 6.84 -24.97 9.86
N ASP A 33 5.77 -24.20 9.64
CA ASP A 33 4.44 -24.74 9.33
C ASP A 33 4.46 -25.58 8.04
N TYR A 34 5.19 -25.15 7.02
CA TYR A 34 5.31 -25.87 5.74
C TYR A 34 5.94 -27.26 5.89
N PHE A 35 6.99 -27.38 6.72
CA PHE A 35 7.67 -28.65 6.97
C PHE A 35 7.13 -29.42 8.19
N GLY A 36 6.16 -28.88 8.93
CA GLY A 36 5.70 -29.47 10.18
C GLY A 36 6.79 -29.51 11.26
N ILE A 37 7.71 -28.56 11.25
CA ILE A 37 8.78 -28.41 12.24
C ILE A 37 8.19 -27.82 13.52
N ASP A 38 8.54 -28.40 14.67
CA ASP A 38 8.04 -27.95 15.97
C ASP A 38 8.72 -26.64 16.39
N TYR A 39 7.91 -25.66 16.74
CA TYR A 39 8.33 -24.39 17.36
C TYR A 39 7.25 -23.95 18.33
N LYS A 40 7.59 -23.09 19.29
CA LYS A 40 6.60 -22.56 20.23
C LYS A 40 6.58 -21.04 20.19
N VAL A 41 5.38 -20.48 20.36
CA VAL A 41 5.20 -19.06 20.55
C VAL A 41 5.40 -18.74 22.02
N LEU A 42 6.19 -17.72 22.34
CA LEU A 42 6.60 -17.38 23.70
C LEU A 42 5.39 -17.11 24.61
N CYS A 43 4.30 -16.52 24.11
CA CYS A 43 3.09 -16.28 24.92
C CYS A 43 2.41 -17.56 25.39
N ASP A 44 2.61 -18.71 24.74
CA ASP A 44 2.01 -20.00 25.08
C ASP A 44 2.89 -20.82 26.05
N VAL A 45 4.08 -20.32 26.36
CA VAL A 45 5.04 -20.99 27.24
C VAL A 45 4.85 -20.51 28.70
N GLU A 46 4.64 -21.42 29.63
CA GLU A 46 4.42 -21.09 31.04
C GLU A 46 5.67 -20.49 31.68
N GLU A 47 6.81 -21.20 31.60
CA GLU A 47 8.09 -20.70 32.06
C GLU A 47 8.84 -20.02 30.91
N LYS A 48 9.19 -18.76 31.07
CA LYS A 48 9.89 -18.02 30.02
C LYS A 48 11.39 -18.33 30.03
N PRO A 49 12.02 -18.44 28.84
CA PRO A 49 13.47 -18.61 28.77
C PRO A 49 14.22 -17.45 29.43
N ASP A 50 15.43 -17.71 29.91
CA ASP A 50 16.32 -16.67 30.41
C ASP A 50 16.64 -15.65 29.30
N ASN A 51 16.89 -14.40 29.70
CA ASN A 51 17.30 -13.33 28.80
C ASN A 51 16.23 -12.88 27.75
N TYR A 52 14.94 -13.24 27.93
CA TYR A 52 13.92 -12.68 27.04
C TYR A 52 13.65 -11.20 27.33
N ILE A 53 13.30 -10.45 26.30
CA ILE A 53 12.90 -9.03 26.45
C ILE A 53 11.44 -8.97 26.86
N HIS A 54 11.19 -8.41 28.06
CA HIS A 54 9.83 -8.20 28.57
C HIS A 54 9.02 -7.30 27.66
N GLY A 55 7.75 -7.63 27.46
CA GLY A 55 6.82 -6.84 26.65
C GLY A 55 6.80 -7.20 25.14
N PHE A 56 7.70 -8.08 24.70
CA PHE A 56 7.68 -8.65 23.36
C PHE A 56 7.36 -10.14 23.38
N ASP A 57 6.48 -10.57 22.50
CA ASP A 57 6.28 -11.98 22.19
C ASP A 57 7.48 -12.51 21.37
N GLY A 58 7.48 -13.76 20.98
CA GLY A 58 8.56 -14.35 20.20
C GLY A 58 8.29 -15.81 19.84
N ILE A 59 9.22 -16.39 19.11
CA ILE A 59 9.24 -17.83 18.81
C ILE A 59 10.52 -18.46 19.37
N ILE A 60 10.38 -19.68 19.87
CA ILE A 60 11.51 -20.53 20.25
C ILE A 60 11.55 -21.76 19.35
N TYR A 61 12.73 -22.09 18.87
CA TYR A 61 12.95 -23.13 17.87
C TYR A 61 14.36 -23.71 17.96
N LYS A 62 14.61 -24.80 17.23
CA LYS A 62 15.96 -25.38 17.04
C LYS A 62 16.64 -24.77 15.84
N SER A 63 17.81 -24.21 16.03
CA SER A 63 18.58 -23.61 14.92
C SER A 63 18.98 -24.63 13.86
N GLU A 64 19.21 -25.90 14.25
CA GLU A 64 19.57 -26.99 13.32
C GLU A 64 18.49 -27.35 12.31
N ASP A 65 17.22 -27.01 12.58
CA ASP A 65 16.10 -27.23 11.67
C ASP A 65 16.11 -26.28 10.46
N ILE A 66 16.91 -25.21 10.52
CA ILE A 66 17.08 -24.25 9.45
C ILE A 66 18.28 -24.66 8.60
N THR A 67 18.02 -25.35 7.49
CA THR A 67 19.06 -25.79 6.53
C THR A 67 18.89 -25.13 5.17
N GLU A 68 19.99 -24.95 4.42
CA GLU A 68 19.94 -24.36 3.09
C GLU A 68 19.06 -25.17 2.13
N GLU A 69 19.09 -26.49 2.23
CA GLU A 69 18.30 -27.40 1.40
C GLU A 69 16.80 -27.18 1.61
N LYS A 70 16.32 -27.25 2.84
CA LYS A 70 14.92 -26.98 3.19
C LYS A 70 14.51 -25.54 2.85
N TYR A 71 15.41 -24.57 3.07
CA TYR A 71 15.17 -23.18 2.72
C TYR A 71 14.92 -22.99 1.21
N LEU A 72 15.73 -23.60 0.36
CA LEU A 72 15.57 -23.52 -1.09
C LEU A 72 14.32 -24.27 -1.56
N GLU A 73 14.01 -25.42 -0.98
CA GLU A 73 12.75 -26.14 -1.26
C GLU A 73 11.53 -25.31 -0.87
N PHE A 74 11.55 -24.68 0.29
CA PHE A 74 10.49 -23.76 0.71
C PHE A 74 10.36 -22.57 -0.24
N ALA A 75 11.48 -21.96 -0.64
CA ALA A 75 11.50 -20.85 -1.59
C ALA A 75 10.90 -21.25 -2.96
N GLU A 76 11.23 -22.43 -3.43
CA GLU A 76 10.68 -22.98 -4.68
C GLU A 76 9.15 -23.11 -4.64
N ASN A 77 8.63 -23.65 -3.54
CA ASN A 77 7.19 -23.85 -3.39
C ASN A 77 6.43 -22.55 -3.11
N TYR A 78 6.98 -21.69 -2.24
CA TYR A 78 6.35 -20.42 -1.87
C TYR A 78 6.26 -19.45 -3.06
N PHE A 79 7.28 -19.42 -3.92
CA PHE A 79 7.36 -18.57 -5.10
C PHE A 79 7.20 -19.35 -6.41
N GLU A 80 6.43 -20.43 -6.39
CA GLU A 80 6.28 -21.37 -7.51
C GLU A 80 6.04 -20.70 -8.87
N LYS A 81 5.14 -19.73 -8.94
CA LYS A 81 4.80 -19.00 -10.17
C LYS A 81 5.97 -18.22 -10.79
N TYR A 82 7.01 -17.91 -10.00
CA TYR A 82 8.22 -17.24 -10.46
C TYR A 82 9.35 -18.21 -10.80
N MET A 83 9.18 -19.50 -10.49
CA MET A 83 10.16 -20.55 -10.72
C MET A 83 10.07 -21.06 -12.15
N THR A 84 10.87 -20.47 -13.03
CA THR A 84 10.85 -20.77 -14.48
C THR A 84 11.02 -22.24 -14.79
N HIS A 85 11.85 -22.98 -14.03
CA HIS A 85 12.03 -24.42 -14.23
C HIS A 85 10.77 -25.24 -13.93
N LYS A 86 9.97 -24.85 -12.92
CA LYS A 86 8.66 -25.48 -12.67
C LYS A 86 7.70 -25.25 -13.84
N ASN A 87 7.68 -24.05 -14.41
CA ASN A 87 6.87 -23.77 -15.60
C ASN A 87 7.30 -24.66 -16.80
N ILE A 88 8.61 -24.90 -16.93
CA ILE A 88 9.13 -25.84 -17.95
C ILE A 88 8.66 -27.24 -17.64
N LEU A 89 8.86 -27.74 -16.41
CA LEU A 89 8.45 -29.10 -16.02
C LEU A 89 6.94 -29.31 -16.21
N ASN A 90 6.10 -28.34 -15.86
CA ASN A 90 4.64 -28.43 -16.08
C ASN A 90 4.29 -28.55 -17.56
N ILE A 91 5.01 -27.87 -18.48
CA ILE A 91 4.81 -28.03 -19.91
C ILE A 91 5.26 -29.44 -20.35
N LEU A 92 6.37 -29.92 -19.76
CA LEU A 92 6.93 -31.24 -20.08
C LEU A 92 6.09 -32.42 -19.54
N GLU A 93 5.08 -32.21 -18.71
CA GLU A 93 4.12 -33.25 -18.30
C GLU A 93 3.29 -33.78 -19.49
N SER A 94 3.13 -32.97 -20.55
CA SER A 94 2.42 -33.40 -21.78
C SER A 94 3.13 -34.56 -22.48
N GLN A 95 2.37 -35.40 -23.15
CA GLN A 95 2.93 -36.51 -23.94
C GLN A 95 3.28 -36.10 -25.38
N GLU A 96 2.52 -35.17 -25.93
CA GLU A 96 2.73 -34.60 -27.25
C GLU A 96 2.89 -33.07 -27.15
N PHE A 97 3.75 -32.50 -27.98
CA PHE A 97 4.10 -31.10 -27.97
C PHE A 97 3.76 -30.44 -29.30
N ILE A 98 2.99 -29.32 -29.18
CA ILE A 98 2.75 -28.45 -30.34
C ILE A 98 3.92 -27.47 -30.49
N GLU A 99 4.09 -26.89 -31.68
CA GLU A 99 5.20 -25.97 -31.99
C GLU A 99 5.27 -24.78 -31.02
N GLU A 100 4.13 -24.27 -30.56
CA GLU A 100 4.05 -23.20 -29.58
C GLU A 100 4.64 -23.58 -28.23
N GLN A 101 4.40 -24.79 -27.73
CA GLN A 101 4.96 -25.31 -26.48
C GLN A 101 6.47 -25.53 -26.61
N ILE A 102 6.94 -26.08 -27.73
CA ILE A 102 8.37 -26.24 -28.01
C ILE A 102 9.08 -24.88 -28.01
N LYS A 103 8.50 -23.88 -28.66
CA LYS A 103 9.01 -22.52 -28.65
C LYS A 103 9.02 -21.93 -27.26
N LEU A 104 7.93 -22.08 -26.49
CA LEU A 104 7.78 -21.54 -25.12
C LEU A 104 8.86 -22.13 -24.20
N VAL A 105 9.10 -23.45 -24.21
CA VAL A 105 10.17 -24.10 -23.43
C VAL A 105 11.53 -23.47 -23.74
N ASN A 106 11.86 -23.34 -25.04
CA ASN A 106 13.12 -22.74 -25.46
C ASN A 106 13.26 -21.28 -25.07
N ASP A 107 12.19 -20.53 -25.08
CA ASP A 107 12.19 -19.12 -24.66
C ASP A 107 12.32 -18.97 -23.12
N LEU A 108 11.67 -19.86 -22.35
CA LEU A 108 11.82 -19.95 -20.89
C LEU A 108 13.27 -20.29 -20.52
N VAL A 109 13.90 -21.26 -21.17
CA VAL A 109 15.32 -21.61 -20.95
C VAL A 109 16.23 -20.38 -21.18
N LYS A 110 16.03 -19.65 -22.27
CA LYS A 110 16.81 -18.45 -22.59
C LYS A 110 16.59 -17.30 -21.60
N SER A 111 15.45 -17.27 -20.93
CA SER A 111 15.07 -16.18 -20.03
C SER A 111 15.91 -16.13 -18.73
N LYS A 112 16.54 -17.23 -18.35
CA LYS A 112 17.34 -17.35 -17.12
C LYS A 112 18.76 -17.79 -17.42
N THR A 113 19.73 -17.04 -16.93
CA THR A 113 21.16 -17.28 -17.19
C THR A 113 21.59 -18.68 -16.77
N VAL A 114 21.11 -19.19 -15.62
CA VAL A 114 21.42 -20.55 -15.13
C VAL A 114 20.90 -21.61 -16.09
N LEU A 115 19.64 -21.53 -16.51
CA LEU A 115 19.05 -22.48 -17.46
C LEU A 115 19.76 -22.41 -18.82
N LYS A 116 20.03 -21.20 -19.31
CA LYS A 116 20.78 -20.99 -20.54
C LYS A 116 22.17 -21.61 -20.45
N GLY A 117 22.85 -21.57 -19.32
CA GLY A 117 24.17 -22.18 -19.11
C GLY A 117 24.08 -23.71 -19.10
N LEU A 118 23.10 -24.30 -18.41
CA LEU A 118 22.93 -25.72 -18.29
C LEU A 118 22.56 -26.39 -19.64
N PHE A 119 21.68 -25.74 -20.39
CA PHE A 119 21.24 -26.26 -21.68
C PHE A 119 22.10 -25.81 -22.87
N ASP A 120 22.93 -24.77 -22.74
CA ASP A 120 23.84 -24.20 -23.74
C ASP A 120 23.32 -24.35 -25.20
N LYS A 121 23.75 -25.39 -25.90
CA LYS A 121 23.40 -25.70 -27.31
C LYS A 121 22.22 -26.63 -27.46
N ILE A 122 21.73 -27.23 -26.38
CA ILE A 122 20.62 -28.18 -26.40
C ILE A 122 19.32 -27.41 -26.53
N LYS A 123 18.57 -27.62 -27.60
CA LYS A 123 17.25 -27.06 -27.79
C LYS A 123 16.20 -28.15 -27.56
N PHE A 124 15.10 -27.77 -26.96
CA PHE A 124 13.93 -28.61 -26.87
C PHE A 124 13.30 -28.78 -28.25
N ASP A 125 13.14 -30.00 -28.70
CA ASP A 125 12.59 -30.36 -30.02
C ASP A 125 11.32 -31.22 -29.92
N GLY A 126 10.84 -31.50 -28.70
CA GLY A 126 9.68 -32.33 -28.41
C GLY A 126 10.03 -33.82 -28.23
N THR A 127 11.22 -34.27 -28.61
CA THR A 127 11.66 -35.70 -28.49
C THR A 127 12.61 -35.91 -27.31
N ASN A 128 13.33 -34.87 -26.89
CA ASN A 128 14.37 -34.94 -25.88
C ASN A 128 13.87 -34.52 -24.46
N LYS A 129 12.58 -34.78 -24.16
CA LYS A 129 11.90 -34.46 -22.90
C LYS A 129 12.68 -34.95 -21.67
N ASP A 130 13.11 -36.26 -21.71
CA ASP A 130 13.77 -36.89 -20.57
C ASP A 130 15.12 -36.23 -20.24
N VAL A 131 15.83 -35.74 -21.28
CA VAL A 131 17.09 -34.99 -21.08
C VAL A 131 16.83 -33.68 -20.35
N PHE A 132 15.75 -33.00 -20.68
CA PHE A 132 15.38 -31.75 -20.01
C PHE A 132 15.00 -31.97 -18.55
N ILE A 133 14.18 -33.00 -18.29
CA ILE A 133 13.75 -33.33 -16.92
C ILE A 133 14.96 -33.74 -16.08
N SER A 134 15.81 -34.66 -16.54
CA SER A 134 16.99 -35.12 -15.80
C SER A 134 17.96 -33.96 -15.53
N THR A 135 18.22 -33.11 -16.53
CA THR A 135 19.11 -31.94 -16.33
C THR A 135 18.58 -30.97 -15.30
N ILE A 136 17.27 -30.73 -15.29
CA ILE A 136 16.65 -29.84 -14.29
C ILE A 136 16.73 -30.48 -12.91
N GLU A 137 16.38 -31.76 -12.76
CA GLU A 137 16.37 -32.41 -11.44
C GLU A 137 17.78 -32.57 -10.87
N GLU A 138 18.78 -32.93 -11.69
CA GLU A 138 20.18 -33.02 -11.24
C GLU A 138 20.76 -31.67 -10.75
N ASN A 139 20.29 -30.55 -11.31
CA ASN A 139 20.78 -29.21 -10.98
C ASN A 139 19.74 -28.37 -10.22
N ARG A 140 18.70 -29.00 -9.66
CA ARG A 140 17.54 -28.33 -9.09
C ARG A 140 17.91 -27.28 -8.04
N ALA A 141 18.75 -27.63 -7.07
CA ALA A 141 19.15 -26.72 -6.00
C ALA A 141 19.87 -25.47 -6.54
N GLU A 142 20.76 -25.64 -7.52
CA GLU A 142 21.46 -24.52 -8.17
C GLU A 142 20.50 -23.63 -8.95
N ILE A 143 19.57 -24.24 -9.69
CA ILE A 143 18.54 -23.52 -10.46
C ILE A 143 17.66 -22.69 -9.52
N ILE A 144 17.14 -23.30 -8.45
CA ILE A 144 16.32 -22.61 -7.44
C ILE A 144 17.09 -21.44 -6.85
N LYS A 145 18.30 -21.71 -6.34
CA LYS A 145 19.15 -20.69 -5.72
C LYS A 145 19.39 -19.50 -6.66
N ASN A 146 19.71 -19.74 -7.93
CA ASN A 146 19.96 -18.69 -8.90
C ASN A 146 18.70 -17.91 -9.28
N ILE A 147 17.57 -18.58 -9.50
CA ILE A 147 16.31 -17.91 -9.83
C ILE A 147 15.83 -17.08 -8.65
N PHE A 148 15.79 -17.67 -7.46
CA PHE A 148 15.34 -17.01 -6.24
C PHE A 148 16.24 -15.80 -5.89
N LYS A 149 17.53 -15.98 -5.93
CA LYS A 149 18.54 -14.97 -5.65
C LYS A 149 18.42 -13.74 -6.58
N ASN A 150 18.18 -13.96 -7.87
CA ASN A 150 18.28 -12.93 -8.91
C ASN A 150 16.93 -12.45 -9.47
N GLY A 151 15.82 -13.12 -9.14
CA GLY A 151 14.50 -12.80 -9.68
C GLY A 151 13.94 -11.48 -9.18
N ASN A 152 13.15 -10.82 -10.02
CA ASN A 152 12.39 -9.64 -9.58
C ASN A 152 11.31 -10.08 -8.57
N ASN A 153 11.04 -9.27 -7.56
CA ASN A 153 10.14 -9.59 -6.43
C ASN A 153 10.55 -10.80 -5.58
N LEU A 154 11.74 -11.31 -5.76
CA LEU A 154 12.32 -12.40 -4.99
C LEU A 154 13.42 -11.86 -4.07
N TYR A 155 14.36 -12.71 -3.65
CA TYR A 155 15.33 -12.41 -2.63
C TYR A 155 16.07 -11.09 -2.79
N LYS A 156 16.62 -10.80 -4.01
CA LYS A 156 17.39 -9.56 -4.25
C LYS A 156 16.60 -8.26 -4.09
N ASN A 157 15.27 -8.33 -4.09
CA ASN A 157 14.45 -7.16 -3.83
C ASN A 157 14.55 -6.73 -2.36
N TYR A 158 14.77 -7.68 -1.47
CA TYR A 158 14.79 -7.51 -0.02
C TYR A 158 16.19 -7.56 0.57
N CYS A 159 17.00 -8.50 0.12
CA CYS A 159 18.28 -8.83 0.70
C CYS A 159 19.42 -8.73 -0.32
N ASN A 160 20.64 -8.70 0.20
CA ASN A 160 21.86 -8.74 -0.60
C ASN A 160 22.07 -10.17 -1.14
N GLU A 161 22.01 -10.32 -2.44
CA GLU A 161 22.11 -11.61 -3.12
C GLU A 161 23.40 -12.39 -2.83
N ARG A 162 24.47 -11.72 -2.36
CA ARG A 162 25.72 -12.38 -2.00
C ARG A 162 25.66 -13.11 -0.67
N LEU A 163 24.73 -12.72 0.20
CA LEU A 163 24.64 -13.18 1.57
C LEU A 163 23.62 -14.31 1.78
N ILE A 164 22.95 -14.75 0.72
CA ILE A 164 21.94 -15.81 0.85
C ILE A 164 22.52 -17.03 1.57
N PHE A 165 21.93 -17.35 2.72
CA PHE A 165 22.29 -18.47 3.57
C PHE A 165 23.78 -18.51 3.97
N THR A 166 24.37 -17.35 4.28
CA THR A 166 25.74 -17.23 4.78
C THR A 166 25.74 -16.52 6.13
N GLU A 167 26.80 -16.69 6.91
CA GLU A 167 27.03 -15.98 8.18
C GLU A 167 27.96 -14.76 8.01
N ASP A 168 28.23 -14.33 6.76
CA ASP A 168 29.08 -13.18 6.49
C ASP A 168 28.38 -11.88 6.92
N ASN A 169 29.02 -11.15 7.84
CA ASN A 169 28.57 -9.85 8.36
C ASN A 169 29.38 -8.67 7.81
N SER A 170 30.23 -8.89 6.81
CA SER A 170 31.04 -7.83 6.20
C SER A 170 30.21 -6.77 5.46
N THR A 171 28.96 -7.08 5.16
CA THR A 171 27.98 -6.18 4.55
C THR A 171 26.60 -6.36 5.17
N CYS A 172 25.70 -5.39 4.96
CA CYS A 172 24.31 -5.52 5.45
C CYS A 172 23.54 -6.54 4.62
N ARG A 173 22.80 -7.41 5.31
CA ARG A 173 21.93 -8.40 4.67
C ARG A 173 20.72 -7.73 4.04
N LEU A 174 20.08 -6.78 4.73
CA LEU A 174 18.94 -6.06 4.19
C LEU A 174 19.36 -4.95 3.24
N ARG A 175 18.86 -5.02 2.04
CA ARG A 175 19.18 -4.09 0.97
C ARG A 175 18.46 -2.76 1.12
N GLY A 176 19.22 -1.67 1.30
CA GLY A 176 18.68 -0.30 1.39
C GLY A 176 18.06 0.05 2.76
N TYR A 177 18.30 -0.75 3.79
CA TYR A 177 17.92 -0.43 5.16
C TYR A 177 19.05 0.30 5.91
N ASN A 178 20.24 -0.24 5.84
CA ASN A 178 21.45 0.31 6.48
C ASN A 178 22.46 0.79 5.43
N VAL A 179 23.56 1.36 5.93
CA VAL A 179 24.73 1.69 5.11
C VAL A 179 25.29 0.41 4.50
N ASP A 180 25.30 0.36 3.18
CA ASP A 180 25.89 -0.76 2.43
C ASP A 180 27.34 -0.42 2.07
N LYS A 181 28.28 -1.17 2.62
CA LYS A 181 29.73 -0.99 2.42
C LYS A 181 30.12 -0.95 0.95
N ASP A 182 29.48 -1.76 0.12
CA ASP A 182 29.84 -1.96 -1.28
C ASP A 182 29.13 -0.99 -2.26
N ARG A 183 28.21 -0.17 -1.78
CA ARG A 183 27.48 0.73 -2.66
C ARG A 183 28.09 2.12 -2.75
N LYS A 184 28.45 2.52 -3.96
CA LYS A 184 28.96 3.85 -4.30
C LYS A 184 27.99 5.00 -3.95
N THR A 185 26.71 4.70 -3.75
CA THR A 185 25.65 5.68 -3.46
C THR A 185 25.36 5.85 -1.98
N SER A 186 26.03 5.14 -1.09
CA SER A 186 25.84 5.27 0.35
C SER A 186 26.54 6.49 0.90
N ASN A 187 25.84 7.61 1.00
CA ASN A 187 26.38 8.86 1.54
C ASN A 187 26.81 8.75 3.03
N LEU A 188 26.26 7.81 3.77
CA LEU A 188 26.61 7.56 5.17
C LEU A 188 27.93 6.77 5.29
N GLY A 189 28.38 6.11 4.24
CA GLY A 189 29.64 5.37 4.22
C GLY A 189 30.90 6.22 4.51
N PHE A 190 30.81 7.54 4.40
CA PHE A 190 31.92 8.44 4.78
C PHE A 190 32.22 8.48 6.27
N CYS A 191 31.25 8.11 7.10
CA CYS A 191 31.41 8.12 8.57
C CYS A 191 32.00 6.84 9.14
N PHE A 192 32.20 5.79 8.29
CA PHE A 192 32.64 4.48 8.75
C PHE A 192 33.90 4.04 8.02
N SER A 193 34.83 3.44 8.79
CA SER A 193 35.94 2.69 8.20
C SER A 193 35.39 1.41 7.56
N LYS A 194 35.66 1.20 6.29
CA LYS A 194 35.23 -0.03 5.58
C LYS A 194 35.81 -1.30 6.18
N GLU A 195 36.96 -1.19 6.81
CA GLU A 195 37.68 -2.33 7.40
C GLU A 195 37.15 -2.73 8.76
N SER A 196 36.46 -1.82 9.46
CA SER A 196 35.89 -2.05 10.78
C SER A 196 34.36 -2.15 10.77
N PHE A 197 33.73 -2.26 9.61
CA PHE A 197 32.30 -2.40 9.50
C PHE A 197 31.90 -3.86 9.67
N GLU A 198 31.06 -4.13 10.68
CA GLU A 198 30.32 -5.36 10.84
C GLU A 198 28.82 -5.05 10.92
N SER A 199 28.02 -5.84 10.23
CA SER A 199 26.57 -5.77 10.32
C SER A 199 26.09 -6.60 11.53
N ASN A 200 25.06 -6.09 12.20
CA ASN A 200 24.32 -6.83 13.23
C ASN A 200 23.15 -7.65 12.64
N ASP A 201 23.10 -7.77 11.32
CA ASP A 201 22.08 -8.57 10.66
C ASP A 201 22.28 -10.07 10.96
N ILE A 202 21.16 -10.78 11.03
CA ILE A 202 21.12 -12.22 11.38
C ILE A 202 20.71 -13.05 10.17
N LEU A 203 21.04 -14.35 10.18
CA LEU A 203 20.70 -15.29 9.11
C LEU A 203 19.18 -15.35 8.88
N GLU A 204 18.39 -15.24 9.93
CA GLU A 204 16.93 -15.31 9.87
C GLU A 204 16.30 -14.18 9.06
N PHE A 205 17.04 -13.09 8.75
CA PHE A 205 16.57 -12.07 7.82
C PHE A 205 16.44 -12.58 6.39
N ASP A 206 17.00 -13.74 6.05
CA ASP A 206 16.75 -14.41 4.76
C ASP A 206 15.30 -14.85 4.61
N PHE A 207 14.54 -14.95 5.72
CA PHE A 207 13.12 -15.29 5.71
C PHE A 207 12.19 -14.09 5.49
N ILE A 208 12.71 -12.86 5.51
CA ILE A 208 11.93 -11.63 5.29
C ILE A 208 11.15 -11.64 3.97
N PRO A 209 11.68 -12.13 2.82
CA PRO A 209 10.92 -12.19 1.57
C PRO A 209 9.60 -12.96 1.67
N PHE A 210 9.50 -13.94 2.57
CA PHE A 210 8.29 -14.75 2.76
C PHE A 210 7.22 -14.05 3.63
N ALA A 211 7.61 -13.00 4.37
CA ALA A 211 6.70 -12.24 5.21
C ALA A 211 5.89 -11.19 4.42
N PHE A 212 6.48 -10.64 3.36
CA PHE A 212 5.83 -9.64 2.54
C PHE A 212 4.71 -10.26 1.68
N SER A 213 3.73 -9.43 1.32
CA SER A 213 2.61 -9.85 0.49
C SER A 213 3.11 -10.43 -0.84
N ASN A 214 2.73 -11.70 -1.11
CA ASN A 214 3.06 -12.35 -2.36
C ASN A 214 2.04 -11.97 -3.43
N SER A 215 2.24 -10.82 -4.08
CA SER A 215 1.39 -10.35 -5.16
C SER A 215 2.22 -10.01 -6.39
N ASP A 216 1.58 -10.01 -7.58
CA ASP A 216 2.23 -9.58 -8.83
C ASP A 216 2.47 -8.07 -8.89
N MET A 217 2.26 -7.39 -7.78
CA MET A 217 2.40 -5.94 -7.66
C MET A 217 3.86 -5.54 -7.71
N ARG A 218 4.11 -4.38 -8.31
CA ARG A 218 5.44 -3.74 -8.26
C ARG A 218 5.86 -3.36 -6.84
N GLU A 219 4.91 -3.30 -5.93
CA GLU A 219 5.09 -2.93 -4.55
C GLU A 219 4.49 -3.99 -3.63
N THR A 220 5.24 -4.43 -2.65
CA THR A 220 4.85 -5.44 -1.67
C THR A 220 4.83 -4.84 -0.27
N TYR A 221 4.04 -5.41 0.63
CA TYR A 221 3.76 -4.83 1.93
C TYR A 221 3.92 -5.85 3.04
N PHE A 222 4.34 -5.38 4.19
CA PHE A 222 4.35 -6.10 5.46
C PHE A 222 3.68 -5.25 6.53
N VAL A 223 2.78 -5.84 7.30
CA VAL A 223 2.07 -5.17 8.40
C VAL A 223 2.69 -5.59 9.71
N ASN A 224 3.28 -4.63 10.42
CA ASN A 224 3.95 -4.84 11.71
C ASN A 224 3.09 -4.34 12.86
N ASN A 225 3.01 -5.10 13.96
CA ASN A 225 2.32 -4.69 15.19
C ASN A 225 3.14 -4.89 16.47
N ASN A 226 4.11 -5.79 16.47
CA ASN A 226 4.99 -6.14 17.60
C ASN A 226 4.28 -6.61 18.88
N PHE A 227 2.96 -6.86 18.85
CA PHE A 227 2.22 -7.24 20.06
C PHE A 227 2.25 -8.73 20.35
N SER A 228 1.93 -9.52 19.32
CA SER A 228 1.76 -10.96 19.44
C SER A 228 2.15 -11.63 18.12
N VAL A 229 2.91 -12.69 18.20
CA VAL A 229 3.31 -13.48 17.01
C VAL A 229 2.07 -14.04 16.30
N LYS A 230 1.09 -14.53 17.05
CA LYS A 230 -0.17 -15.04 16.45
C LYS A 230 -0.93 -13.96 15.69
N SER A 231 -1.10 -12.78 16.31
CA SER A 231 -1.77 -11.65 15.67
C SER A 231 -0.97 -11.18 14.44
N LEU A 232 0.35 -11.12 14.54
CA LEU A 232 1.25 -10.71 13.46
C LEU A 232 1.14 -11.64 12.24
N THR A 233 1.20 -12.95 12.45
CA THR A 233 1.09 -13.96 11.38
C THR A 233 -0.30 -13.96 10.75
N GLN A 234 -1.37 -13.93 11.56
CA GLN A 234 -2.75 -13.89 11.07
C GLN A 234 -3.04 -12.62 10.26
N THR A 235 -2.58 -11.45 10.74
CA THR A 235 -2.77 -10.18 10.04
C THR A 235 -2.10 -10.21 8.67
N ASN A 236 -0.84 -10.65 8.60
CA ASN A 236 -0.11 -10.68 7.32
C ASN A 236 -0.66 -11.74 6.36
N TYR A 237 -1.17 -12.86 6.86
CA TYR A 237 -1.86 -13.86 6.05
C TYR A 237 -3.16 -13.30 5.46
N ALA A 238 -4.03 -12.72 6.29
CA ALA A 238 -5.29 -12.13 5.85
C ALA A 238 -5.05 -10.98 4.86
N PHE A 239 -4.06 -10.13 5.14
CA PHE A 239 -3.68 -9.01 4.28
C PHE A 239 -3.20 -9.48 2.90
N SER A 240 -2.33 -10.49 2.84
CA SER A 240 -1.84 -11.06 1.58
C SER A 240 -2.96 -11.70 0.75
N ASN A 241 -3.85 -12.45 1.39
CA ASN A 241 -5.00 -13.07 0.72
C ASN A 241 -5.94 -12.02 0.13
N GLN A 242 -6.20 -10.94 0.88
CA GLN A 242 -7.06 -9.88 0.42
C GLN A 242 -6.44 -9.08 -0.73
N LEU A 243 -5.12 -8.82 -0.69
CA LEU A 243 -4.39 -8.22 -1.80
C LEU A 243 -4.47 -9.08 -3.07
N SER A 244 -4.29 -10.39 -2.94
CA SER A 244 -4.33 -11.34 -4.06
C SER A 244 -5.72 -11.49 -4.65
N SER A 245 -6.78 -11.43 -3.82
CA SER A 245 -8.17 -11.54 -4.27
C SER A 245 -8.73 -10.25 -4.91
N THR A 246 -8.03 -9.13 -4.75
CA THR A 246 -8.42 -7.85 -5.35
C THR A 246 -7.94 -7.80 -6.80
N GLU A 247 -8.51 -8.67 -7.64
CA GLU A 247 -8.19 -8.73 -9.07
C GLU A 247 -8.72 -7.50 -9.82
N ASN A 248 -7.96 -7.06 -10.85
CA ASN A 248 -8.35 -6.12 -11.91
C ASN A 248 -8.65 -4.66 -11.54
N LYS A 249 -8.19 -4.14 -10.40
CA LYS A 249 -8.21 -2.70 -10.18
C LYS A 249 -6.79 -2.15 -10.32
N ASP A 250 -6.69 -0.96 -10.92
CA ASP A 250 -5.40 -0.27 -11.08
C ASP A 250 -4.58 -0.35 -9.79
N ASP A 251 -3.34 -0.83 -9.89
CA ASP A 251 -2.44 -1.13 -8.77
C ASP A 251 -2.23 0.02 -7.76
N LYS A 252 -2.60 1.23 -8.18
CA LYS A 252 -2.30 2.47 -7.44
C LYS A 252 -3.05 2.62 -6.11
N ASN A 253 -4.18 1.90 -5.93
CA ASN A 253 -5.03 2.05 -4.75
C ASN A 253 -5.32 0.73 -4.02
N LYS A 254 -4.71 -0.38 -4.41
CA LYS A 254 -4.95 -1.70 -3.79
C LYS A 254 -4.68 -1.69 -2.28
N LEU A 255 -3.57 -1.10 -1.85
CA LEU A 255 -3.25 -0.97 -0.43
C LEU A 255 -4.39 -0.30 0.36
N MET A 256 -4.91 0.81 -0.17
CA MET A 256 -5.97 1.56 0.50
C MET A 256 -7.27 0.77 0.56
N LEU A 257 -7.61 0.04 -0.50
CA LEU A 257 -8.78 -0.84 -0.52
C LEU A 257 -8.66 -1.98 0.50
N VAL A 258 -7.46 -2.58 0.63
CA VAL A 258 -7.21 -3.61 1.63
C VAL A 258 -7.30 -3.05 3.04
N LEU A 259 -6.75 -1.87 3.29
CA LEU A 259 -6.87 -1.20 4.59
C LEU A 259 -8.32 -0.82 4.94
N GLN A 260 -9.12 -0.38 3.96
CA GLN A 260 -10.55 -0.14 4.15
C GLN A 260 -11.29 -1.38 4.62
N ASN A 261 -10.95 -2.54 4.06
CA ASN A 261 -11.60 -3.81 4.35
C ASN A 261 -10.93 -4.61 5.48
N SER A 262 -9.94 -4.03 6.18
CA SER A 262 -9.13 -4.70 7.20
C SER A 262 -9.79 -4.81 8.59
N LYS A 263 -11.10 -4.49 8.72
CA LYS A 263 -11.80 -4.39 10.01
C LYS A 263 -11.73 -5.66 10.85
N ASP A 264 -11.74 -6.80 10.19
CA ASP A 264 -11.85 -8.09 10.86
C ASP A 264 -10.50 -8.60 11.42
N TYR A 265 -9.38 -8.02 10.96
CA TYR A 265 -8.04 -8.46 11.37
C TYR A 265 -7.08 -7.36 11.81
N ILE A 266 -7.42 -6.05 11.61
CA ILE A 266 -6.66 -4.92 12.15
C ILE A 266 -7.56 -4.12 13.10
N SER A 267 -7.32 -4.24 14.40
CA SER A 267 -8.03 -3.51 15.47
C SER A 267 -7.11 -2.65 16.34
N TYR A 268 -5.90 -2.37 15.86
CA TYR A 268 -4.82 -1.68 16.57
C TYR A 268 -4.02 -0.78 15.61
N ASP A 269 -3.16 0.06 16.16
CA ASP A 269 -2.22 0.86 15.39
C ASP A 269 -1.21 -0.06 14.69
N VAL A 270 -0.91 0.20 13.41
CA VAL A 270 0.01 -0.62 12.63
C VAL A 270 1.11 0.22 12.00
N GLU A 271 2.27 -0.38 11.86
CA GLU A 271 3.36 0.07 11.01
C GLU A 271 3.31 -0.74 9.72
N ILE A 272 3.24 -0.07 8.58
CA ILE A 272 3.24 -0.72 7.28
C ILE A 272 4.58 -0.46 6.60
N ILE A 273 5.25 -1.52 6.26
CA ILE A 273 6.52 -1.49 5.53
C ILE A 273 6.21 -1.83 4.08
N SER A 274 6.61 -0.96 3.16
CA SER A 274 6.49 -1.21 1.73
C SER A 274 7.86 -1.38 1.08
N LYS A 275 7.92 -2.24 0.07
CA LYS A 275 9.08 -2.47 -0.76
C LYS A 275 8.69 -2.48 -2.23
N SER A 276 9.15 -1.48 -2.97
CA SER A 276 8.97 -1.38 -4.40
C SER A 276 10.17 -1.99 -5.14
N GLN A 277 9.93 -2.56 -6.33
CA GLN A 277 10.97 -3.01 -7.24
C GLN A 277 11.84 -1.87 -7.75
N ASP A 278 11.24 -0.69 -7.93
CA ASP A 278 11.88 0.48 -8.50
C ASP A 278 12.70 1.27 -7.47
N LYS A 279 12.52 0.98 -6.16
CA LYS A 279 13.19 1.67 -5.07
C LYS A 279 14.20 0.77 -4.38
N ALA A 280 15.38 1.30 -4.13
CA ALA A 280 16.44 0.57 -3.42
C ALA A 280 16.23 0.50 -1.91
N TYR A 281 15.23 1.19 -1.35
CA TYR A 281 15.00 1.33 0.09
C TYR A 281 13.59 0.87 0.47
N TYR A 282 13.38 0.63 1.77
CA TYR A 282 12.08 0.37 2.36
C TYR A 282 11.41 1.69 2.74
N GLU A 283 10.13 1.78 2.51
CA GLU A 283 9.30 2.88 3.00
C GLU A 283 8.46 2.37 4.17
N THR A 284 8.42 3.16 5.23
CA THR A 284 7.64 2.83 6.42
C THR A 284 6.67 3.96 6.70
N PHE A 285 5.41 3.62 6.98
CA PHE A 285 4.42 4.56 7.44
C PHE A 285 3.57 3.97 8.56
N PHE A 286 3.26 4.80 9.52
CA PHE A 286 2.49 4.42 10.69
C PHE A 286 1.03 4.82 10.51
N VAL A 287 0.12 3.87 10.69
CA VAL A 287 -1.32 4.08 10.55
C VAL A 287 -2.01 3.83 11.88
N ARG A 288 -2.51 4.89 12.48
CA ARG A 288 -3.29 4.80 13.72
C ARG A 288 -4.67 4.23 13.46
N LEU A 289 -5.19 3.48 14.42
CA LEU A 289 -6.52 2.87 14.35
C LEU A 289 -7.63 3.89 14.06
N GLU A 290 -7.56 5.09 14.62
CA GLU A 290 -8.52 6.16 14.34
C GLU A 290 -8.52 6.58 12.86
N ARG A 291 -7.35 6.51 12.19
CA ARG A 291 -7.23 6.79 10.75
C ARG A 291 -7.80 5.65 9.91
N LEU A 292 -7.54 4.42 10.33
CA LEU A 292 -8.16 3.26 9.72
C LEU A 292 -9.69 3.30 9.81
N LYS A 293 -10.25 3.75 10.93
CA LYS A 293 -11.70 3.96 11.08
C LYS A 293 -12.22 4.99 10.06
N LYS A 294 -11.58 6.16 9.95
CA LYS A 294 -11.93 7.19 8.95
C LYS A 294 -11.78 6.68 7.51
N LEU A 295 -10.73 5.92 7.24
CA LEU A 295 -10.51 5.32 5.92
C LEU A 295 -11.64 4.32 5.57
N ARG A 296 -12.12 3.54 6.54
CA ARG A 296 -13.24 2.59 6.37
C ARG A 296 -14.56 3.29 6.06
N GLU A 297 -14.79 4.50 6.58
CA GLU A 297 -15.97 5.32 6.26
C GLU A 297 -16.02 5.75 4.78
N LEU A 298 -14.88 5.70 4.07
CA LEU A 298 -14.79 5.96 2.64
C LEU A 298 -15.23 4.77 1.79
N SER A 299 -15.39 3.59 2.37
CA SER A 299 -15.84 2.39 1.66
C SER A 299 -17.19 2.61 0.99
N GLY A 300 -17.31 2.24 -0.29
CA GLY A 300 -18.49 2.45 -1.09
C GLY A 300 -18.69 3.88 -1.61
N LYS A 301 -17.87 4.86 -1.20
CA LYS A 301 -17.92 6.21 -1.75
C LYS A 301 -17.15 6.25 -3.08
N SER A 302 -17.83 6.72 -4.13
CA SER A 302 -17.19 6.84 -5.45
C SER A 302 -16.35 8.11 -5.54
N LEU A 303 -15.05 7.99 -5.29
CA LEU A 303 -14.05 9.06 -5.41
C LEU A 303 -13.37 9.09 -6.79
N ASN A 304 -13.90 8.36 -7.75
CA ASN A 304 -13.31 8.21 -9.07
C ASN A 304 -13.37 9.52 -9.85
N PHE A 305 -12.27 10.27 -9.88
CA PHE A 305 -12.07 11.46 -10.70
C PHE A 305 -10.58 11.67 -10.94
N VAL A 306 -10.19 11.78 -12.21
CA VAL A 306 -8.81 12.02 -12.63
C VAL A 306 -8.79 13.16 -13.62
N LYS A 307 -7.86 14.11 -13.45
CA LYS A 307 -7.69 15.25 -14.35
C LYS A 307 -6.22 15.55 -14.59
N LYS A 308 -5.83 15.70 -15.87
CA LYS A 308 -4.49 16.19 -16.22
C LYS A 308 -4.39 17.68 -15.87
N ILE A 309 -3.41 18.05 -15.06
CA ILE A 309 -3.11 19.44 -14.68
C ILE A 309 -2.02 20.01 -15.59
N ASN A 310 -0.95 19.24 -15.80
CA ASN A 310 0.14 19.55 -16.72
C ASN A 310 0.74 18.25 -17.27
N ASP A 311 1.84 18.32 -18.00
CA ASP A 311 2.44 17.13 -18.62
C ASP A 311 2.99 16.12 -17.62
N ASP A 312 3.42 16.59 -16.45
CA ASP A 312 4.05 15.78 -15.42
C ASP A 312 3.10 15.40 -14.29
N TYR A 313 1.94 16.06 -14.16
CA TYR A 313 1.05 15.87 -13.02
C TYR A 313 -0.40 15.63 -13.39
N TRP A 314 -0.92 14.49 -12.92
CA TRP A 314 -2.32 14.11 -12.98
C TRP A 314 -2.91 14.14 -11.57
N PHE A 315 -3.92 15.00 -11.40
CA PHE A 315 -4.73 15.01 -10.18
C PHE A 315 -5.59 13.75 -10.13
N ASN A 316 -5.48 12.98 -9.06
CA ASN A 316 -6.30 11.79 -8.78
C ASN A 316 -7.00 12.00 -7.43
N LEU A 317 -8.32 12.22 -7.47
CA LEU A 317 -9.12 12.55 -6.28
C LEU A 317 -9.06 11.47 -5.21
N GLU A 318 -9.17 10.21 -5.60
CA GLU A 318 -9.15 9.09 -4.67
C GLU A 318 -7.82 9.03 -3.92
N LYS A 319 -6.71 9.17 -4.63
CA LYS A 319 -5.37 9.21 -4.03
C LYS A 319 -5.22 10.38 -3.06
N GLU A 320 -5.68 11.57 -3.45
CA GLU A 320 -5.60 12.77 -2.60
C GLU A 320 -6.39 12.60 -1.30
N VAL A 321 -7.62 12.06 -1.38
CA VAL A 321 -8.46 11.82 -0.21
C VAL A 321 -7.82 10.78 0.73
N TYR A 322 -7.31 9.68 0.19
CA TYR A 322 -6.66 8.65 1.00
C TYR A 322 -5.40 9.16 1.70
N MET A 323 -4.54 9.88 0.98
CA MET A 323 -3.32 10.45 1.56
C MET A 323 -3.64 11.46 2.67
N ARG A 324 -4.67 12.28 2.50
CA ARG A 324 -5.10 13.22 3.54
C ARG A 324 -5.70 12.52 4.75
N CYS A 325 -6.51 11.48 4.53
CA CYS A 325 -7.03 10.64 5.60
C CYS A 325 -5.90 10.08 6.47
N LEU A 326 -4.89 9.47 5.85
CA LEU A 326 -3.76 8.87 6.55
C LEU A 326 -2.91 9.92 7.29
N ASN A 327 -2.70 11.09 6.68
CA ASN A 327 -1.92 12.17 7.27
C ASN A 327 -2.72 13.09 8.24
N ASN A 328 -4.01 12.78 8.46
CA ASN A 328 -4.91 13.61 9.26
C ASN A 328 -5.04 15.05 8.78
N VAL A 329 -5.03 15.25 7.49
CA VAL A 329 -5.21 16.55 6.85
C VAL A 329 -6.65 16.65 6.35
N LEU A 330 -7.28 17.79 6.57
CA LEU A 330 -8.62 18.09 6.08
C LEU A 330 -8.62 18.25 4.53
N LEU A 331 -9.80 18.16 3.95
CA LEU A 331 -9.99 18.18 2.49
C LEU A 331 -10.22 19.59 1.90
N ASP A 332 -10.01 20.64 2.68
CA ASP A 332 -10.37 22.02 2.31
C ASP A 332 -9.82 22.46 0.93
N ASP A 333 -8.53 22.25 0.70
CA ASP A 333 -7.87 22.60 -0.56
C ASP A 333 -8.26 21.67 -1.72
N VAL A 334 -8.55 20.40 -1.45
CA VAL A 334 -9.11 19.46 -2.43
C VAL A 334 -10.51 19.92 -2.86
N ILE A 335 -11.34 20.32 -1.89
CA ILE A 335 -12.69 20.87 -2.17
C ILE A 335 -12.58 22.14 -3.01
N LEU A 336 -11.68 23.06 -2.66
CA LEU A 336 -11.45 24.29 -3.43
C LEU A 336 -10.96 23.98 -4.84
N MET A 337 -10.10 23.00 -5.01
CA MET A 337 -9.62 22.56 -6.32
C MET A 337 -10.78 21.99 -7.17
N MET A 338 -11.61 21.15 -6.57
CA MET A 338 -12.79 20.62 -7.27
C MET A 338 -13.79 21.72 -7.64
N LEU A 339 -14.01 22.70 -6.76
CA LEU A 339 -14.85 23.86 -7.07
C LEU A 339 -14.29 24.71 -8.23
N LYS A 340 -12.96 24.83 -8.36
CA LYS A 340 -12.32 25.49 -9.51
C LYS A 340 -12.50 24.68 -10.79
N PHE A 341 -12.32 23.36 -10.75
CA PHE A 341 -12.51 22.48 -11.92
C PHE A 341 -13.90 22.53 -12.50
N TYR A 342 -14.91 22.94 -11.73
CA TYR A 342 -16.27 23.15 -12.20
C TYR A 342 -16.36 24.13 -13.38
N PHE A 343 -15.42 25.07 -13.50
CA PHE A 343 -15.40 26.07 -14.57
C PHE A 343 -14.64 25.63 -15.81
N ASP A 344 -13.86 24.55 -15.73
CA ASP A 344 -12.95 24.15 -16.80
C ASP A 344 -13.65 23.37 -17.93
N ASP A 345 -14.72 22.62 -17.61
CA ASP A 345 -15.41 21.78 -18.57
C ASP A 345 -16.91 21.69 -18.27
N ASN A 346 -17.71 22.12 -19.21
CA ASN A 346 -19.19 22.10 -19.09
C ASN A 346 -19.77 20.69 -19.10
N ALA A 347 -19.11 19.72 -19.77
CA ALA A 347 -19.64 18.38 -19.94
C ALA A 347 -19.66 17.57 -18.63
N VAL A 348 -18.76 17.89 -17.67
CA VAL A 348 -18.59 17.15 -16.42
C VAL A 348 -19.04 17.90 -15.17
N LYS A 349 -19.67 19.08 -15.32
CA LYS A 349 -20.10 19.93 -14.17
C LYS A 349 -20.91 19.17 -13.12
N GLY A 350 -21.89 18.39 -13.52
CA GLY A 350 -22.73 17.59 -12.59
C GLY A 350 -21.94 16.54 -11.84
N TYR A 351 -20.99 15.92 -12.52
CA TYR A 351 -20.11 14.93 -11.92
C TYR A 351 -19.16 15.58 -10.89
N ILE A 352 -18.52 16.69 -11.23
CA ILE A 352 -17.64 17.45 -10.33
C ILE A 352 -18.42 17.92 -9.10
N LYS A 353 -19.64 18.47 -9.30
CA LYS A 353 -20.51 18.86 -8.19
C LYS A 353 -20.78 17.69 -7.22
N SER A 354 -21.19 16.55 -7.76
CA SER A 354 -21.48 15.36 -6.95
C SER A 354 -20.28 14.92 -6.12
N ARG A 355 -19.06 14.97 -6.68
CA ARG A 355 -17.82 14.66 -5.95
C ARG A 355 -17.50 15.72 -4.91
N THR A 356 -17.67 17.00 -5.25
CA THR A 356 -17.46 18.11 -4.31
C THR A 356 -18.41 18.02 -3.11
N ASP A 357 -19.67 17.73 -3.33
CA ASP A 357 -20.66 17.57 -2.27
C ASP A 357 -20.29 16.40 -1.32
N MET A 358 -19.82 15.30 -1.89
CA MET A 358 -19.33 14.14 -1.13
C MET A 358 -18.09 14.50 -0.30
N LEU A 359 -17.13 15.25 -0.85
CA LEU A 359 -15.94 15.68 -0.12
C LEU A 359 -16.28 16.59 1.05
N ILE A 360 -17.25 17.49 0.89
CA ILE A 360 -17.72 18.37 1.97
C ILE A 360 -18.31 17.52 3.11
N ASP A 361 -19.16 16.55 2.78
CA ASP A 361 -19.75 15.65 3.77
C ASP A 361 -18.68 14.82 4.51
N ILE A 362 -17.66 14.33 3.81
CA ILE A 362 -16.50 13.63 4.41
C ILE A 362 -15.71 14.58 5.32
N ASN A 363 -15.43 15.80 4.86
CA ASN A 363 -14.62 16.77 5.61
C ASN A 363 -15.28 17.16 6.94
N VAL A 364 -16.59 17.39 6.90
CA VAL A 364 -17.39 17.67 8.10
C VAL A 364 -17.43 16.49 9.06
N SER A 365 -17.62 15.26 8.54
CA SER A 365 -17.53 14.02 9.34
C SER A 365 -16.16 13.89 10.04
N TRP A 366 -15.06 14.16 9.33
CA TRP A 366 -13.71 14.07 9.90
C TRP A 366 -13.40 15.12 10.98
N LYS A 367 -14.06 16.27 10.91
CA LYS A 367 -14.00 17.31 11.96
C LYS A 367 -14.77 16.91 13.22
N GLY A 368 -15.66 15.92 13.13
CA GLY A 368 -16.57 15.56 14.21
C GLY A 368 -17.63 16.65 14.46
N ASN A 369 -17.93 17.47 13.44
CA ASN A 369 -18.84 18.58 13.57
C ASN A 369 -20.31 18.14 13.46
N GLU A 370 -21.14 18.73 14.31
CA GLU A 370 -22.58 18.50 14.35
C GLU A 370 -23.36 19.39 13.35
N ILE A 371 -22.65 20.05 12.37
CA ILE A 371 -23.25 21.02 11.42
C ILE A 371 -23.79 20.38 10.14
N MET A 372 -24.10 19.09 10.14
CA MET A 372 -24.58 18.41 8.91
C MET A 372 -25.94 18.94 8.43
N ASP A 373 -26.81 19.39 9.32
CA ASP A 373 -28.10 19.96 8.93
C ASP A 373 -27.94 21.37 8.35
N GLU A 374 -27.01 22.15 8.86
CA GLU A 374 -26.61 23.43 8.28
C GLU A 374 -25.95 23.25 6.91
N ILE A 375 -25.16 22.19 6.68
CA ILE A 375 -24.63 21.83 5.34
C ILE A 375 -25.77 21.54 4.36
N LYS A 376 -26.78 20.78 4.77
CA LYS A 376 -27.98 20.54 3.94
C LYS A 376 -28.70 21.84 3.65
N SER A 377 -28.86 22.70 4.66
CA SER A 377 -29.45 24.02 4.51
C SER A 377 -28.65 24.87 3.52
N ALA A 378 -27.33 24.93 3.62
CA ALA A 378 -26.48 25.67 2.70
C ALA A 378 -26.61 25.17 1.26
N LYS A 379 -26.60 23.85 1.04
CA LYS A 379 -26.86 23.24 -0.27
C LYS A 379 -28.23 23.61 -0.82
N SER A 380 -29.27 23.56 0.01
CA SER A 380 -30.63 23.94 -0.36
C SER A 380 -30.73 25.42 -0.74
N CYS A 381 -30.18 26.30 0.09
CA CYS A 381 -30.13 27.74 -0.18
C CYS A 381 -29.41 28.06 -1.50
N GLY A 382 -28.27 27.42 -1.78
CA GLY A 382 -27.54 27.59 -3.04
C GLY A 382 -28.36 27.18 -4.27
N PHE A 383 -29.04 26.04 -4.19
CA PHE A 383 -29.92 25.54 -5.25
C PHE A 383 -31.13 26.49 -5.48
N LEU A 384 -31.81 26.89 -4.42
CA LEU A 384 -32.94 27.83 -4.50
C LEU A 384 -32.51 29.20 -5.03
N THR A 385 -31.34 29.69 -4.63
CA THR A 385 -30.74 30.92 -5.16
C THR A 385 -30.49 30.81 -6.64
N SER A 386 -29.95 29.71 -7.14
CA SER A 386 -29.75 29.47 -8.56
C SER A 386 -31.09 29.52 -9.32
N LYS A 387 -32.12 28.85 -8.81
CA LYS A 387 -33.45 28.83 -9.37
C LYS A 387 -34.04 30.27 -9.44
N LYS A 388 -33.92 31.01 -8.34
CA LYS A 388 -34.41 32.40 -8.27
C LYS A 388 -33.69 33.34 -9.27
N LEU A 389 -32.36 33.18 -9.40
CA LEU A 389 -31.60 33.96 -10.42
C LEU A 389 -32.02 33.64 -11.86
N ILE A 390 -32.39 32.40 -12.15
CA ILE A 390 -32.92 32.02 -13.46
C ILE A 390 -34.30 32.67 -13.70
N GLU A 391 -35.20 32.62 -12.71
CA GLU A 391 -36.51 33.28 -12.73
C GLU A 391 -36.38 34.80 -12.99
N MET A 392 -35.38 35.43 -12.37
CA MET A 392 -35.04 36.84 -12.52
C MET A 392 -34.29 37.15 -13.84
N LYS A 393 -34.14 36.19 -14.75
CA LYS A 393 -33.34 36.31 -15.98
C LYS A 393 -31.90 36.78 -15.77
N SER A 394 -31.32 36.40 -14.64
CA SER A 394 -29.99 36.80 -14.19
C SER A 394 -29.05 35.59 -14.02
N SER A 395 -29.21 34.54 -14.82
CA SER A 395 -28.47 33.28 -14.75
C SER A 395 -26.94 33.47 -14.87
N ASN A 396 -26.49 34.48 -15.64
CA ASN A 396 -25.08 34.83 -15.75
C ASN A 396 -24.41 35.19 -14.40
N LYS A 397 -25.21 35.61 -13.41
CA LYS A 397 -24.72 35.94 -12.08
C LYS A 397 -24.40 34.70 -11.25
N ILE A 398 -24.96 33.53 -11.56
CA ILE A 398 -24.70 32.30 -10.81
C ILE A 398 -23.19 32.01 -10.80
N ASN A 399 -22.58 31.90 -11.96
CA ASN A 399 -21.15 31.63 -12.10
C ASN A 399 -20.31 32.80 -11.55
N SER A 400 -20.74 34.04 -11.72
CA SER A 400 -20.02 35.22 -11.20
C SER A 400 -19.95 35.21 -9.68
N TYR A 401 -21.06 34.96 -8.98
CA TYR A 401 -21.07 34.89 -7.51
C TYR A 401 -20.31 33.66 -7.01
N LYS A 402 -20.49 32.49 -7.67
CA LYS A 402 -19.74 31.27 -7.34
C LYS A 402 -18.23 31.51 -7.42
N GLN A 403 -17.73 32.12 -8.51
CA GLN A 403 -16.31 32.44 -8.67
C GLN A 403 -15.80 33.39 -7.60
N LYS A 404 -16.56 34.44 -7.26
CA LYS A 404 -16.19 35.42 -6.23
C LYS A 404 -16.07 34.75 -4.85
N ILE A 405 -17.05 33.91 -4.48
CA ILE A 405 -17.02 33.17 -3.21
C ILE A 405 -15.79 32.24 -3.19
N ILE A 406 -15.56 31.44 -4.24
CA ILE A 406 -14.42 30.53 -4.33
C ILE A 406 -13.10 31.32 -4.23
N SER A 407 -13.00 32.45 -4.91
CA SER A 407 -11.78 33.28 -4.87
C SER A 407 -11.51 33.85 -3.47
N ALA A 408 -12.53 34.29 -2.75
CA ALA A 408 -12.40 34.75 -1.37
C ALA A 408 -11.96 33.59 -0.42
N LEU A 409 -12.59 32.42 -0.57
CA LEU A 409 -12.24 31.24 0.22
C LEU A 409 -10.81 30.74 -0.06
N CYS A 410 -10.37 30.79 -1.33
CA CYS A 410 -8.99 30.45 -1.70
C CYS A 410 -7.94 31.41 -1.13
N ALA A 411 -8.33 32.68 -0.93
CA ALA A 411 -7.46 33.69 -0.32
C ALA A 411 -7.57 33.70 1.22
N HIS A 412 -8.36 32.81 1.82
CA HIS A 412 -8.71 32.82 3.24
C HIS A 412 -9.33 34.16 3.71
N ASP A 413 -9.93 34.90 2.77
CA ASP A 413 -10.64 36.17 3.02
C ASP A 413 -12.11 35.88 3.36
N TYR A 414 -12.32 35.42 4.60
CA TYR A 414 -13.66 35.01 5.04
C TYR A 414 -14.61 36.20 5.19
N ASP A 415 -14.11 37.39 5.50
CA ASP A 415 -14.93 38.59 5.61
C ASP A 415 -15.47 38.98 4.21
N ARG A 416 -14.62 38.86 3.21
CA ARG A 416 -15.05 39.07 1.83
C ARG A 416 -16.07 38.01 1.38
N ALA A 417 -15.89 36.76 1.80
CA ALA A 417 -16.87 35.70 1.53
C ALA A 417 -18.24 36.02 2.17
N LYS A 418 -18.25 36.47 3.42
CA LYS A 418 -19.48 36.95 4.13
C LYS A 418 -20.19 38.06 3.36
N GLU A 419 -19.46 39.10 2.96
CA GLU A 419 -20.02 40.23 2.20
C GLU A 419 -20.66 39.78 0.87
N ILE A 420 -20.00 38.88 0.13
CA ILE A 420 -20.49 38.36 -1.14
C ILE A 420 -21.78 37.55 -0.93
N ILE A 421 -21.82 36.66 0.07
CA ILE A 421 -22.99 35.84 0.38
C ILE A 421 -24.16 36.72 0.83
N LEU A 422 -23.90 37.69 1.70
CA LEU A 422 -24.91 38.65 2.17
C LEU A 422 -25.46 39.50 1.01
N SER A 423 -24.58 40.01 0.14
CA SER A 423 -24.98 40.76 -1.05
C SER A 423 -25.86 39.94 -1.99
N LEU A 424 -25.56 38.64 -2.14
CA LEU A 424 -26.37 37.72 -2.93
C LEU A 424 -27.72 37.46 -2.29
N SER A 425 -27.79 37.23 -0.97
CA SER A 425 -29.03 37.09 -0.21
C SER A 425 -29.95 38.30 -0.41
N ALA A 426 -29.42 39.51 -0.25
CA ALA A 426 -30.16 40.78 -0.46
C ALA A 426 -30.62 40.92 -1.93
N TYR A 427 -29.77 40.53 -2.91
CA TYR A 427 -30.10 40.63 -4.33
C TYR A 427 -31.25 39.71 -4.73
N VAL A 428 -31.29 38.48 -4.21
CA VAL A 428 -32.36 37.52 -4.53
C VAL A 428 -33.60 37.68 -3.62
N GLY A 429 -33.50 38.49 -2.53
CA GLY A 429 -34.54 38.65 -1.56
C GLY A 429 -34.87 37.39 -0.78
N MET A 430 -33.82 36.60 -0.41
CA MET A 430 -33.95 35.35 0.31
C MET A 430 -33.10 35.38 1.57
N GLU A 431 -33.62 34.87 2.67
CA GLU A 431 -32.85 34.63 3.89
C GLU A 431 -32.09 33.31 3.77
N PHE A 432 -30.80 33.32 4.15
CA PHE A 432 -29.96 32.13 4.17
C PHE A 432 -29.73 31.69 5.59
N SER A 433 -30.51 30.71 6.08
CA SER A 433 -30.46 30.26 7.47
C SER A 433 -29.08 29.76 7.91
N PHE A 434 -28.33 29.08 7.05
CA PHE A 434 -26.97 28.62 7.36
C PHE A 434 -25.97 29.77 7.60
N PHE A 435 -26.31 30.97 7.10
CA PHE A 435 -25.40 32.10 7.12
C PHE A 435 -25.12 32.62 8.52
N TYR A 436 -26.05 32.46 9.45
CA TYR A 436 -25.84 32.83 10.86
C TYR A 436 -24.70 32.04 11.49
N THR A 437 -24.71 30.71 11.33
CA THR A 437 -23.64 29.84 11.80
C THR A 437 -22.30 30.15 11.10
N PHE A 438 -22.33 30.49 9.81
CA PHE A 438 -21.12 30.94 9.11
C PHE A 438 -20.59 32.27 9.61
N LEU A 439 -21.45 33.21 10.02
CA LEU A 439 -21.05 34.51 10.58
C LEU A 439 -20.33 34.36 11.93
N GLU A 440 -20.79 33.45 12.79
CA GLU A 440 -20.22 33.25 14.12
C GLU A 440 -18.73 32.88 14.05
N ASN A 441 -18.36 31.94 13.20
CA ASN A 441 -16.95 31.57 12.98
C ASN A 441 -16.75 31.08 11.55
N ALA A 442 -16.44 31.97 10.63
CA ALA A 442 -16.37 31.65 9.21
C ALA A 442 -15.17 30.76 8.84
N GLU A 443 -14.07 30.84 9.57
CA GLU A 443 -12.91 29.99 9.35
C GLU A 443 -13.20 28.53 9.72
N GLU A 444 -13.80 28.30 10.85
CA GLU A 444 -14.17 26.96 11.34
C GLU A 444 -15.32 26.38 10.51
N ASN A 445 -16.32 27.21 10.19
CA ASN A 445 -17.54 26.84 9.47
C ASN A 445 -17.47 27.05 7.96
N LYS A 446 -16.27 27.15 7.37
CA LYS A 446 -16.06 27.37 5.93
C LYS A 446 -16.69 26.30 5.03
N ASP A 447 -16.95 25.09 5.54
CA ASP A 447 -17.67 24.03 4.83
C ASP A 447 -19.08 24.47 4.41
N LEU A 448 -19.73 25.37 5.18
CA LEU A 448 -21.02 25.95 4.82
C LEU A 448 -20.91 26.79 3.54
N ALA A 449 -19.86 27.59 3.42
CA ALA A 449 -19.60 28.37 2.22
C ALA A 449 -19.20 27.49 1.03
N PHE A 450 -18.45 26.41 1.26
CA PHE A 450 -18.16 25.39 0.23
C PHE A 450 -19.45 24.74 -0.26
N ALA A 451 -20.34 24.33 0.65
CA ALA A 451 -21.61 23.68 0.34
C ALA A 451 -22.54 24.60 -0.45
N PHE A 452 -22.66 25.86 -0.03
CA PHE A 452 -23.41 26.88 -0.72
C PHE A 452 -22.85 27.14 -2.13
N ALA A 453 -21.54 27.36 -2.25
CA ALA A 453 -20.88 27.56 -3.53
C ALA A 453 -21.01 26.36 -4.46
N SER A 454 -20.89 25.12 -3.95
CA SER A 454 -21.11 23.91 -4.71
C SER A 454 -22.51 23.85 -5.32
N ALA A 455 -23.52 24.25 -4.54
CA ALA A 455 -24.93 24.19 -4.93
C ALA A 455 -25.37 25.32 -5.88
N LEU A 456 -24.57 26.38 -6.06
CA LEU A 456 -24.80 27.39 -7.10
C LEU A 456 -24.52 26.78 -8.48
N ILE A 457 -25.55 26.37 -9.20
CA ILE A 457 -25.46 25.71 -10.50
C ILE A 457 -26.41 26.36 -11.54
N GLU A 458 -25.96 26.40 -12.78
CA GLU A 458 -26.85 26.69 -13.90
C GLU A 458 -27.73 25.48 -14.17
N VAL A 459 -28.99 25.55 -13.79
CA VAL A 459 -29.96 24.50 -14.15
C VAL A 459 -30.23 24.63 -15.64
N SER A 460 -29.72 23.71 -16.46
CA SER A 460 -30.10 23.64 -17.88
C SER A 460 -31.59 23.36 -17.97
N SER A 461 -32.33 24.22 -18.68
CA SER A 461 -33.76 24.09 -18.99
C SER A 461 -34.07 22.97 -20.01
N LYS A 462 -33.37 21.84 -19.90
CA LYS A 462 -33.64 20.63 -20.68
C LYS A 462 -34.19 19.57 -19.77
N ASN A 463 -35.46 19.67 -19.42
CA ASN A 463 -36.42 18.61 -19.13
C ASN A 463 -37.79 19.26 -18.93
N ASN A 464 -38.47 19.54 -19.99
CA ASN A 464 -39.92 19.51 -20.13
C ASN A 464 -40.27 18.52 -21.22
#